data_a553f91fca040bc37a67c723fed3a003
#
_entry.id   a553f91fca040bc37a67c723fed3a003
#
_cell.length_a   1.000
_cell.length_b   1.000
_cell.length_c   1.000
_cell.angle_alpha   90.00
_cell.angle_beta   90.00
_cell.angle_gamma   90.00
#
_symmetry.space_group_name_H-M   'P 1'
#
loop_
_entity.id
_entity.type
_entity.pdbx_description
1 polymer ?
#
loop_
_entity_poly.entity_id
_entity_poly.type
_entity_poly.pdbx_seq_one_letter_code
_entity_poly.pdbx_strand_id
1 'polypeptide(L)'
;MRIIKFFFIFLVFVSFNANGNDVKNWLNKEIITIISAYQNNNLSNENKFLMIENTINNNFAGTGIAKFVAGKSWNGASKEVKLDYIKLFKRHLALNISSMMQGYSDQKYKLTNSSYDEKNKVTLIDMEIFSDTGSIQITWRVKKSKERFFVIDLLVADISLVVTKRSEFNSMLKTVDYDLGEFNNKLSSQNDLSYKKLIN
;
A
#
# COMPACT_ATOMS: atom_id res chain seq x y z
N MET A 1 33.09 54.76 -19.54
CA MET A 1 31.69 54.40 -19.28
C MET A 1 31.52 52.92 -19.56
N ARG A 2 31.57 52.07 -18.48
CA ARG A 2 31.47 50.63 -18.60
C ARG A 2 30.00 50.22 -18.48
N ILE A 3 29.45 49.60 -19.51
CA ILE A 3 28.07 49.11 -19.54
C ILE A 3 28.12 47.68 -18.99
N ILE A 4 27.58 47.48 -17.77
CA ILE A 4 27.38 46.19 -17.16
C ILE A 4 26.11 45.60 -17.75
N LYS A 5 26.24 44.54 -18.59
CA LYS A 5 25.09 43.75 -19.07
C LYS A 5 24.66 42.80 -17.97
N PHE A 6 23.51 43.06 -17.35
CA PHE A 6 22.81 42.12 -16.47
C PHE A 6 22.23 41.00 -17.31
N PHE A 7 22.77 39.80 -17.15
CA PHE A 7 22.22 38.59 -17.75
C PHE A 7 21.17 38.02 -16.77
N PHE A 8 19.90 38.24 -17.09
CA PHE A 8 18.78 37.70 -16.30
C PHE A 8 18.61 36.22 -16.68
N ILE A 9 19.10 35.29 -15.83
CA ILE A 9 18.83 33.85 -15.99
C ILE A 9 17.40 33.60 -15.54
N PHE A 10 16.50 33.42 -16.50
CA PHE A 10 15.13 32.99 -16.27
C PHE A 10 15.13 31.49 -15.97
N LEU A 11 15.13 31.12 -14.67
CA LEU A 11 14.99 29.76 -14.20
C LEU A 11 13.54 29.32 -14.46
N VAL A 12 13.32 28.65 -15.58
CA VAL A 12 12.03 28.00 -15.87
C VAL A 12 11.92 26.79 -14.96
N PHE A 13 11.15 26.89 -13.89
CA PHE A 13 10.70 25.73 -13.12
C PHE A 13 9.73 24.93 -13.99
N VAL A 14 10.22 23.94 -14.68
CA VAL A 14 9.37 22.94 -15.34
C VAL A 14 8.80 22.06 -14.22
N SER A 15 7.58 22.34 -13.82
CA SER A 15 6.81 21.46 -12.95
C SER A 15 6.50 20.17 -13.75
N PHE A 16 7.25 19.13 -13.53
CA PHE A 16 6.91 17.80 -14.04
C PHE A 16 5.66 17.30 -13.27
N ASN A 17 4.49 17.61 -13.78
CA ASN A 17 3.29 16.90 -13.41
C ASN A 17 3.48 15.45 -13.86
N ALA A 18 3.52 14.50 -12.92
CA ALA A 18 3.51 13.09 -13.25
C ALA A 18 2.25 12.82 -14.09
N ASN A 19 2.45 12.49 -15.35
CA ASN A 19 1.35 12.24 -16.26
C ASN A 19 0.54 11.07 -15.66
N GLY A 20 -0.78 11.20 -15.54
CA GLY A 20 -1.65 10.15 -14.97
C GLY A 20 -1.43 8.77 -15.63
N ASN A 21 -0.92 8.76 -16.86
CA ASN A 21 -0.51 7.56 -17.58
C ASN A 21 0.71 6.85 -16.95
N ASP A 22 1.69 7.59 -16.43
CA ASP A 22 2.89 6.97 -15.83
C ASP A 22 2.56 6.21 -14.56
N VAL A 23 1.72 6.80 -13.71
CA VAL A 23 1.24 6.16 -12.48
C VAL A 23 0.39 4.94 -12.80
N LYS A 24 -0.51 5.04 -13.79
CA LYS A 24 -1.37 3.94 -14.24
C LYS A 24 -0.55 2.78 -14.80
N ASN A 25 0.46 3.07 -15.63
CA ASN A 25 1.34 2.07 -16.21
C ASN A 25 2.20 1.39 -15.13
N TRP A 26 2.73 2.15 -14.19
CA TRP A 26 3.45 1.60 -13.05
C TRP A 26 2.55 0.67 -12.23
N LEU A 27 1.35 1.11 -11.83
CA LEU A 27 0.42 0.29 -11.06
C LEU A 27 0.02 -0.99 -11.80
N ASN A 28 -0.26 -0.88 -13.10
CA ASN A 28 -0.60 -2.03 -13.92
C ASN A 28 0.52 -3.09 -13.93
N LYS A 29 1.77 -2.65 -14.04
CA LYS A 29 2.94 -3.54 -13.97
C LYS A 29 3.00 -4.29 -12.64
N GLU A 30 2.79 -3.60 -11.52
CA GLU A 30 2.79 -4.22 -10.19
C GLU A 30 1.65 -5.24 -10.04
N ILE A 31 0.45 -4.90 -10.51
CA ILE A 31 -0.70 -5.80 -10.49
C ILE A 31 -0.42 -7.06 -11.33
N ILE A 32 0.07 -6.90 -12.56
CA ILE A 32 0.40 -8.03 -13.45
C ILE A 32 1.44 -8.93 -12.78
N THR A 33 2.46 -8.38 -12.14
CA THR A 33 3.50 -9.16 -11.46
C THR A 33 2.89 -10.08 -10.38
N ILE A 34 1.98 -9.57 -9.58
CA ILE A 34 1.31 -10.38 -8.53
C ILE A 34 0.36 -11.40 -9.14
N ILE A 35 -0.47 -11.00 -10.10
CA ILE A 35 -1.43 -11.90 -10.76
C ILE A 35 -0.68 -13.06 -11.44
N SER A 36 0.37 -12.78 -12.20
CA SER A 36 1.17 -13.79 -12.89
C SER A 36 1.81 -14.79 -11.91
N ALA A 37 2.21 -14.33 -10.72
CA ALA A 37 2.72 -15.22 -9.68
C ALA A 37 1.64 -16.18 -9.17
N TYR A 38 0.41 -15.69 -8.97
CA TYR A 38 -0.69 -16.53 -8.49
C TYR A 38 -1.24 -17.48 -9.57
N GLN A 39 -1.14 -17.13 -10.83
CA GLN A 39 -1.46 -18.01 -11.96
C GLN A 39 -0.38 -19.08 -12.21
N ASN A 40 0.82 -18.90 -11.69
CA ASN A 40 1.90 -19.87 -11.85
C ASN A 40 1.76 -21.00 -10.83
N ASN A 41 1.27 -22.16 -11.27
CA ASN A 41 1.10 -23.35 -10.44
C ASN A 41 2.43 -23.99 -9.97
N ASN A 42 3.56 -23.62 -10.56
CA ASN A 42 4.88 -24.11 -10.15
C ASN A 42 5.48 -23.31 -8.98
N LEU A 43 4.88 -22.16 -8.61
CA LEU A 43 5.31 -21.40 -7.44
C LEU A 43 4.63 -21.90 -6.18
N SER A 44 5.44 -22.17 -5.15
CA SER A 44 4.92 -22.50 -3.80
C SER A 44 4.16 -21.30 -3.20
N ASN A 45 3.25 -21.57 -2.27
CA ASN A 45 2.55 -20.53 -1.52
C ASN A 45 3.52 -19.59 -0.80
N GLU A 46 4.63 -20.12 -0.29
CA GLU A 46 5.69 -19.29 0.31
C GLU A 46 6.29 -18.32 -0.69
N ASN A 47 6.67 -18.77 -1.90
CA ASN A 47 7.22 -17.87 -2.92
C ASN A 47 6.21 -16.81 -3.37
N LYS A 48 4.93 -17.17 -3.51
CA LYS A 48 3.85 -16.21 -3.81
C LYS A 48 3.73 -15.16 -2.70
N PHE A 49 3.77 -15.59 -1.43
CA PHE A 49 3.77 -14.68 -0.29
C PHE A 49 4.98 -13.73 -0.29
N LEU A 50 6.18 -14.23 -0.50
CA LEU A 50 7.39 -13.41 -0.55
C LEU A 50 7.33 -12.35 -1.64
N MET A 51 6.72 -12.63 -2.79
CA MET A 51 6.49 -11.63 -3.83
C MET A 51 5.56 -10.51 -3.37
N ILE A 52 4.45 -10.85 -2.69
CA ILE A 52 3.54 -9.84 -2.12
C ILE A 52 4.24 -9.05 -1.01
N GLU A 53 4.94 -9.71 -0.10
CA GLU A 53 5.66 -9.05 1.00
C GLU A 53 6.70 -8.06 0.44
N ASN A 54 7.42 -8.44 -0.61
CA ASN A 54 8.36 -7.56 -1.29
C ASN A 54 7.66 -6.36 -1.96
N THR A 55 6.52 -6.60 -2.62
CA THR A 55 5.71 -5.53 -3.22
C THR A 55 5.21 -4.53 -2.16
N ILE A 56 4.71 -5.02 -1.03
CA ILE A 56 4.28 -4.16 0.10
C ILE A 56 5.46 -3.34 0.63
N ASN A 57 6.62 -3.97 0.80
CA ASN A 57 7.80 -3.30 1.32
C ASN A 57 8.32 -2.17 0.41
N ASN A 58 8.23 -2.35 -0.89
CA ASN A 58 8.80 -1.43 -1.88
C ASN A 58 7.80 -0.41 -2.41
N ASN A 59 6.53 -0.78 -2.56
CA ASN A 59 5.56 -0.01 -3.33
C ASN A 59 4.41 0.58 -2.50
N PHE A 60 4.36 0.27 -1.19
CA PHE A 60 3.41 0.90 -0.28
C PHE A 60 4.11 1.92 0.63
N ALA A 61 3.40 3.00 0.98
CA ALA A 61 3.87 3.96 1.98
C ALA A 61 3.77 3.39 3.40
N GLY A 62 4.29 2.16 3.60
CA GLY A 62 4.04 1.31 4.74
C GLY A 62 4.31 1.97 6.09
N THR A 63 5.39 2.76 6.22
CA THR A 63 5.69 3.52 7.45
C THR A 63 4.61 4.56 7.76
N GLY A 64 4.14 5.30 6.75
CA GLY A 64 3.09 6.30 6.91
C GLY A 64 1.75 5.67 7.28
N ILE A 65 1.40 4.57 6.60
CA ILE A 65 0.18 3.81 6.85
C ILE A 65 0.23 3.20 8.27
N ALA A 66 1.32 2.56 8.66
CA ALA A 66 1.51 1.99 9.99
C ALA A 66 1.33 3.04 11.09
N LYS A 67 1.98 4.20 10.94
CA LYS A 67 1.82 5.33 11.88
C LYS A 67 0.36 5.78 11.99
N PHE A 68 -0.34 5.91 10.86
CA PHE A 68 -1.74 6.31 10.85
C PHE A 68 -2.63 5.26 11.56
N VAL A 69 -2.38 3.98 11.30
CA VAL A 69 -3.16 2.86 11.87
C VAL A 69 -2.91 2.71 13.38
N ALA A 70 -1.68 2.89 13.87
CA ALA A 70 -1.37 2.86 15.31
C ALA A 70 -2.08 3.98 16.12
N GLY A 71 -2.43 5.08 15.46
CA GLY A 71 -3.18 6.18 16.07
C GLY A 71 -2.46 6.76 17.30
N LYS A 72 -3.17 6.85 18.44
CA LYS A 72 -2.62 7.44 19.66
C LYS A 72 -1.47 6.65 20.28
N SER A 73 -1.44 5.32 20.08
CA SER A 73 -0.39 4.43 20.59
C SER A 73 0.99 4.75 19.99
N TRP A 74 1.02 5.37 18.82
CA TRP A 74 2.27 5.74 18.17
C TRP A 74 3.11 6.72 18.98
N ASN A 75 2.48 7.75 19.56
CA ASN A 75 3.23 8.87 20.17
C ASN A 75 3.98 8.47 21.44
N GLY A 76 3.42 7.58 22.25
CA GLY A 76 4.00 7.13 23.51
C GLY A 76 5.08 6.05 23.37
N ALA A 77 5.22 5.41 22.21
CA ALA A 77 6.14 4.30 22.02
C ALA A 77 7.59 4.75 21.77
N SER A 78 8.56 3.92 22.15
CA SER A 78 9.98 4.12 21.85
C SER A 78 10.26 3.99 20.33
N LYS A 79 11.46 4.38 19.91
CA LYS A 79 11.88 4.24 18.51
C LYS A 79 11.94 2.76 18.09
N GLU A 80 12.44 1.90 18.95
CA GLU A 80 12.59 0.46 18.73
C GLU A 80 11.21 -0.19 18.56
N VAL A 81 10.28 0.08 19.48
CA VAL A 81 8.90 -0.42 19.42
C VAL A 81 8.21 0.04 18.13
N LYS A 82 8.40 1.29 17.70
CA LYS A 82 7.86 1.80 16.43
C LYS A 82 8.43 1.09 15.22
N LEU A 83 9.73 0.79 15.20
CA LEU A 83 10.38 0.08 14.10
C LEU A 83 9.87 -1.36 13.99
N ASP A 84 9.73 -2.05 15.11
CA ASP A 84 9.16 -3.40 15.16
C ASP A 84 7.71 -3.39 14.69
N TYR A 85 6.90 -2.43 15.18
CA TYR A 85 5.52 -2.29 14.74
C TYR A 85 5.40 -2.09 13.21
N ILE A 86 6.22 -1.21 12.62
CA ILE A 86 6.22 -1.00 11.16
C ILE A 86 6.48 -2.31 10.43
N LYS A 87 7.48 -3.09 10.86
CA LYS A 87 7.82 -4.38 10.28
C LYS A 87 6.66 -5.37 10.38
N LEU A 88 6.12 -5.54 11.58
CA LEU A 88 4.99 -6.44 11.84
C LEU A 88 3.73 -6.03 11.07
N PHE A 89 3.45 -4.72 11.00
CA PHE A 89 2.32 -4.19 10.26
C PHE A 89 2.42 -4.47 8.75
N LYS A 90 3.59 -4.24 8.15
CA LYS A 90 3.81 -4.53 6.72
C LYS A 90 3.64 -6.02 6.42
N ARG A 91 4.18 -6.89 7.29
CA ARG A 91 3.99 -8.33 7.19
C ARG A 91 2.52 -8.72 7.33
N HIS A 92 1.80 -8.10 8.27
CA HIS A 92 0.35 -8.28 8.43
C HIS A 92 -0.42 -7.93 7.16
N LEU A 93 -0.10 -6.79 6.52
CA LEU A 93 -0.71 -6.42 5.24
C LEU A 93 -0.41 -7.45 4.15
N ALA A 94 0.84 -7.90 4.05
CA ALA A 94 1.23 -8.91 3.06
C ALA A 94 0.47 -10.23 3.26
N LEU A 95 0.32 -10.69 4.51
CA LEU A 95 -0.45 -11.89 4.85
C LEU A 95 -1.92 -11.76 4.48
N ASN A 96 -2.55 -10.61 4.78
CA ASN A 96 -3.94 -10.38 4.42
C ASN A 96 -4.15 -10.40 2.91
N ILE A 97 -3.30 -9.68 2.14
CA ILE A 97 -3.40 -9.67 0.68
C ILE A 97 -3.13 -11.06 0.11
N SER A 98 -2.13 -11.78 0.61
CA SER A 98 -1.84 -13.15 0.17
C SER A 98 -3.00 -14.10 0.42
N SER A 99 -3.65 -13.99 1.59
CA SER A 99 -4.84 -14.78 1.90
C SER A 99 -6.02 -14.48 0.96
N MET A 100 -6.22 -13.21 0.61
CA MET A 100 -7.23 -12.82 -0.38
C MET A 100 -6.91 -13.37 -1.76
N MET A 101 -5.63 -13.36 -2.14
CA MET A 101 -5.16 -13.86 -3.43
C MET A 101 -5.22 -15.39 -3.56
N GLN A 102 -5.31 -16.15 -2.46
CA GLN A 102 -5.56 -17.62 -2.55
C GLN A 102 -6.90 -17.96 -3.20
N GLY A 103 -7.89 -17.06 -3.09
CA GLY A 103 -9.17 -17.19 -3.78
C GLY A 103 -9.17 -16.65 -5.22
N TYR A 104 -8.02 -16.12 -5.69
CA TYR A 104 -7.89 -15.65 -7.05
C TYR A 104 -7.81 -16.85 -8.02
N SER A 105 -8.67 -16.85 -9.02
CA SER A 105 -8.62 -17.81 -10.13
C SER A 105 -8.30 -17.05 -11.43
N ASP A 106 -9.28 -16.85 -12.29
CA ASP A 106 -9.11 -16.23 -13.60
C ASP A 106 -9.85 -14.89 -13.75
N GLN A 107 -10.09 -14.19 -12.61
CA GLN A 107 -10.79 -12.92 -12.64
C GLN A 107 -10.03 -11.92 -13.53
N LYS A 108 -10.78 -11.30 -14.43
CA LYS A 108 -10.25 -10.23 -15.27
C LYS A 108 -10.36 -8.90 -14.53
N TYR A 109 -9.42 -8.01 -14.79
CA TYR A 109 -9.51 -6.65 -14.29
C TYR A 109 -9.25 -5.64 -15.39
N LYS A 110 -9.70 -4.41 -15.18
CA LYS A 110 -9.47 -3.28 -16.07
C LYS A 110 -9.19 -2.04 -15.23
N LEU A 111 -8.10 -1.35 -15.51
CA LEU A 111 -7.86 0.01 -15.00
C LEU A 111 -8.67 0.98 -15.87
N THR A 112 -9.72 1.58 -15.30
CA THR A 112 -10.72 2.35 -16.05
C THR A 112 -10.33 3.82 -16.14
N ASN A 113 -10.23 4.51 -15.01
CA ASN A 113 -10.01 5.94 -14.93
C ASN A 113 -8.73 6.28 -14.16
N SER A 114 -8.21 7.49 -14.38
CA SER A 114 -7.12 8.06 -13.58
C SER A 114 -7.37 9.56 -13.43
N SER A 115 -7.45 10.03 -12.19
CA SER A 115 -7.64 11.44 -11.86
C SER A 115 -6.63 11.88 -10.81
N TYR A 116 -6.28 13.17 -10.79
CA TYR A 116 -5.37 13.74 -9.82
C TYR A 116 -6.11 14.65 -8.86
N ASP A 117 -6.00 14.35 -7.57
CA ASP A 117 -6.50 15.18 -6.48
C ASP A 117 -5.42 16.22 -6.10
N GLU A 118 -5.56 17.41 -6.60
CA GLU A 118 -4.63 18.52 -6.36
C GLU A 118 -4.52 18.89 -4.89
N LYS A 119 -5.61 18.82 -4.14
CA LYS A 119 -5.65 19.18 -2.71
C LYS A 119 -4.80 18.24 -1.87
N ASN A 120 -4.90 16.95 -2.13
CA ASN A 120 -4.20 15.91 -1.37
C ASN A 120 -2.90 15.45 -2.04
N LYS A 121 -2.64 15.90 -3.28
CA LYS A 121 -1.51 15.49 -4.12
C LYS A 121 -1.44 13.98 -4.28
N VAL A 122 -2.55 13.39 -4.69
CA VAL A 122 -2.76 11.95 -4.83
C VAL A 122 -3.35 11.65 -6.19
N THR A 123 -2.84 10.65 -6.88
CA THR A 123 -3.48 10.10 -8.07
C THR A 123 -4.46 9.00 -7.64
N LEU A 124 -5.70 9.11 -8.10
CA LEU A 124 -6.73 8.09 -7.96
C LEU A 124 -6.75 7.26 -9.24
N ILE A 125 -6.71 5.93 -9.13
CA ILE A 125 -6.77 5.02 -10.27
C ILE A 125 -7.88 4.02 -9.99
N ASP A 126 -8.92 4.06 -10.81
CA ASP A 126 -10.05 3.17 -10.69
C ASP A 126 -9.76 1.86 -11.41
N MET A 127 -10.11 0.77 -10.76
CA MET A 127 -9.98 -0.59 -11.25
C MET A 127 -11.30 -1.33 -11.03
N GLU A 128 -11.72 -2.07 -12.03
CA GLU A 128 -12.85 -2.97 -11.96
C GLU A 128 -12.35 -4.41 -12.08
N ILE A 129 -12.72 -5.26 -11.13
CA ILE A 129 -12.47 -6.70 -11.17
C ILE A 129 -13.77 -7.39 -11.53
N PHE A 130 -13.74 -8.21 -12.56
CA PHE A 130 -14.90 -8.93 -13.09
C PHE A 130 -14.90 -10.37 -12.59
N SER A 131 -16.05 -10.84 -12.16
CA SER A 131 -16.34 -12.24 -11.81
C SER A 131 -17.66 -12.68 -12.43
N ASP A 132 -17.94 -13.97 -12.38
CA ASP A 132 -19.19 -14.54 -12.90
C ASP A 132 -20.44 -14.02 -12.16
N THR A 133 -20.25 -13.53 -10.94
CA THR A 133 -21.34 -13.02 -10.08
C THR A 133 -21.47 -11.50 -10.07
N GLY A 134 -20.63 -10.78 -10.80
CA GLY A 134 -20.65 -9.32 -10.88
C GLY A 134 -19.27 -8.69 -10.94
N SER A 135 -19.19 -7.38 -10.69
CA SER A 135 -17.94 -6.67 -10.64
C SER A 135 -17.72 -5.98 -9.29
N ILE A 136 -16.44 -5.81 -8.93
CA ILE A 136 -16.02 -5.09 -7.72
C ILE A 136 -15.22 -3.87 -8.17
N GLN A 137 -15.61 -2.69 -7.67
CA GLN A 137 -14.89 -1.45 -7.89
C GLN A 137 -13.82 -1.26 -6.83
N ILE A 138 -12.60 -0.95 -7.29
CA ILE A 138 -11.45 -0.64 -6.43
C ILE A 138 -10.87 0.70 -6.89
N THR A 139 -10.61 1.61 -5.96
CA THR A 139 -9.86 2.84 -6.25
C THR A 139 -8.52 2.80 -5.51
N TRP A 140 -7.44 2.81 -6.27
CA TRP A 140 -6.09 2.90 -5.76
C TRP A 140 -5.73 4.37 -5.50
N ARG A 141 -5.24 4.67 -4.32
CA ARG A 141 -4.70 5.98 -3.98
C ARG A 141 -3.18 5.92 -4.01
N VAL A 142 -2.58 6.61 -4.98
CA VAL A 142 -1.14 6.57 -5.23
C VAL A 142 -0.54 7.95 -5.06
N LYS A 143 0.57 8.03 -4.33
CA LYS A 143 1.34 9.26 -4.13
C LYS A 143 2.69 9.16 -4.82
N LYS A 144 3.10 10.23 -5.51
CA LYS A 144 4.48 10.38 -6.00
C LYS A 144 5.33 11.00 -4.90
N SER A 145 6.49 10.42 -4.64
CA SER A 145 7.52 10.99 -3.76
C SER A 145 8.87 10.86 -4.44
N LYS A 146 9.49 12.01 -4.72
CA LYS A 146 10.64 12.08 -5.62
C LYS A 146 10.28 11.44 -6.97
N GLU A 147 11.08 10.47 -7.45
CA GLU A 147 10.85 9.76 -8.71
C GLU A 147 10.12 8.41 -8.54
N ARG A 148 9.54 8.15 -7.36
CA ARG A 148 8.87 6.87 -7.05
C ARG A 148 7.40 7.07 -6.74
N PHE A 149 6.61 6.04 -7.05
CA PHE A 149 5.19 5.94 -6.70
C PHE A 149 5.00 5.03 -5.49
N PHE A 150 4.01 5.36 -4.66
CA PHE A 150 3.65 4.56 -3.49
C PHE A 150 2.14 4.49 -3.35
N VAL A 151 1.63 3.30 -3.15
CA VAL A 151 0.23 3.11 -2.73
C VAL A 151 0.10 3.59 -1.28
N ILE A 152 -0.87 4.46 -1.03
CA ILE A 152 -1.17 4.99 0.31
C ILE A 152 -2.50 4.48 0.85
N ASP A 153 -3.38 3.98 -0.01
CA ASP A 153 -4.67 3.40 0.37
C ASP A 153 -5.30 2.62 -0.81
N LEU A 154 -6.23 1.73 -0.50
CA LEU A 154 -7.16 1.12 -1.43
C LEU A 154 -8.59 1.35 -0.91
N LEU A 155 -9.49 1.76 -1.79
CA LEU A 155 -10.91 1.75 -1.52
C LEU A 155 -11.55 0.57 -2.25
N VAL A 156 -12.32 -0.23 -1.55
CA VAL A 156 -13.11 -1.33 -2.11
C VAL A 156 -14.57 -0.96 -1.89
N ALA A 157 -15.33 -0.80 -2.98
CA ALA A 157 -16.68 -0.26 -2.94
C ALA A 157 -16.75 1.04 -2.08
N ASP A 158 -15.84 1.97 -2.34
CA ASP A 158 -15.68 3.27 -1.66
C ASP A 158 -15.27 3.21 -0.18
N ILE A 159 -14.99 2.03 0.37
CA ILE A 159 -14.54 1.86 1.75
C ILE A 159 -13.01 1.78 1.80
N SER A 160 -12.37 2.74 2.49
CA SER A 160 -10.91 2.77 2.68
C SER A 160 -10.43 1.60 3.54
N LEU A 161 -9.54 0.78 3.00
CA LEU A 161 -8.94 -0.33 3.75
C LEU A 161 -8.03 0.16 4.87
N VAL A 162 -7.34 1.29 4.69
CA VAL A 162 -6.47 1.87 5.72
C VAL A 162 -7.29 2.40 6.90
N VAL A 163 -8.44 3.02 6.65
CA VAL A 163 -9.36 3.47 7.71
C VAL A 163 -9.98 2.28 8.43
N THR A 164 -10.38 1.25 7.71
CA THR A 164 -10.89 0.01 8.30
C THR A 164 -9.83 -0.64 9.20
N LYS A 165 -8.60 -0.77 8.73
CA LYS A 165 -7.49 -1.31 9.54
C LYS A 165 -7.20 -0.45 10.78
N ARG A 166 -7.33 0.87 10.69
CA ARG A 166 -7.22 1.73 11.87
C ARG A 166 -8.29 1.42 12.92
N SER A 167 -9.55 1.20 12.51
CA SER A 167 -10.63 0.82 13.42
C SER A 167 -10.38 -0.54 14.07
N GLU A 168 -9.99 -1.55 13.28
CA GLU A 168 -9.65 -2.88 13.77
C GLU A 168 -8.52 -2.82 14.81
N PHE A 169 -7.41 -2.16 14.45
CA PHE A 169 -6.25 -2.06 15.33
C PHE A 169 -6.53 -1.22 16.57
N ASN A 170 -7.34 -0.18 16.48
CA ASN A 170 -7.76 0.58 17.65
C ASN A 170 -8.52 -0.30 18.65
N SER A 171 -9.39 -1.18 18.17
CA SER A 171 -10.10 -2.15 19.03
C SER A 171 -9.15 -3.15 19.67
N MET A 172 -8.16 -3.66 18.93
CA MET A 172 -7.15 -4.56 19.46
C MET A 172 -6.19 -3.86 20.44
N LEU A 173 -5.74 -2.65 20.12
CA LEU A 173 -4.89 -1.83 20.99
C LEU A 173 -5.56 -1.50 22.33
N LYS A 174 -6.89 -1.31 22.32
CA LYS A 174 -7.65 -1.12 23.56
C LYS A 174 -7.51 -2.29 24.54
N THR A 175 -7.34 -3.53 24.05
CA THR A 175 -7.18 -4.73 24.90
C THR A 175 -5.82 -4.83 25.57
N VAL A 176 -4.89 -3.95 25.24
CA VAL A 176 -3.53 -3.82 25.82
C VAL A 176 -3.28 -2.39 26.29
N ASP A 177 -4.33 -1.69 26.73
CA ASP A 177 -4.26 -0.32 27.25
C ASP A 177 -3.48 0.64 26.32
N TYR A 178 -3.53 0.40 25.02
CA TYR A 178 -2.83 1.14 23.97
C TYR A 178 -1.28 1.07 24.07
N ASP A 179 -0.74 0.09 24.78
CA ASP A 179 0.70 -0.20 24.74
C ASP A 179 1.08 -0.84 23.39
N LEU A 180 1.90 -0.12 22.61
CA LEU A 180 2.30 -0.58 21.27
C LEU A 180 3.29 -1.75 21.36
N GLY A 181 4.08 -1.87 22.42
CA GLY A 181 5.01 -2.97 22.64
C GLY A 181 4.28 -4.28 22.91
N GLU A 182 3.29 -4.27 23.81
CA GLU A 182 2.43 -5.42 24.08
C GLU A 182 1.62 -5.80 22.83
N PHE A 183 1.14 -4.79 22.09
CA PHE A 183 0.45 -5.03 20.83
C PHE A 183 1.34 -5.71 19.80
N ASN A 184 2.63 -5.34 19.70
CA ASN A 184 3.60 -5.99 18.82
C ASN A 184 3.70 -7.50 19.10
N ASN A 185 3.71 -7.93 20.36
CA ASN A 185 3.73 -9.34 20.72
C ASN A 185 2.50 -10.08 20.20
N LYS A 186 1.31 -9.49 20.35
CA LYS A 186 0.05 -10.07 19.83
C LYS A 186 0.05 -10.12 18.31
N LEU A 187 0.48 -9.04 17.65
CA LEU A 187 0.52 -8.94 16.18
C LEU A 187 1.54 -9.93 15.58
N SER A 188 2.69 -10.11 16.23
CA SER A 188 3.68 -11.11 15.85
C SER A 188 3.09 -12.52 15.88
N SER A 189 2.48 -12.90 17.00
CA SER A 189 1.84 -14.21 17.16
C SER A 189 0.74 -14.45 16.12
N GLN A 190 -0.08 -13.43 15.84
CA GLN A 190 -1.12 -13.49 14.81
C GLN A 190 -0.53 -13.65 13.41
N ASN A 191 0.54 -12.93 13.10
CA ASN A 191 1.24 -13.05 11.82
C ASN A 191 1.83 -14.44 11.62
N ASP A 192 2.43 -15.02 12.67
CA ASP A 192 3.01 -16.36 12.60
C ASP A 192 1.93 -17.45 12.36
N LEU A 193 0.79 -17.33 13.02
CA LEU A 193 -0.36 -18.23 12.79
C LEU A 193 -0.90 -18.07 11.36
N SER A 194 -1.06 -16.82 10.88
CA SER A 194 -1.54 -16.54 9.53
C SER A 194 -0.57 -17.07 8.47
N TYR A 195 0.74 -16.89 8.70
CA TYR A 195 1.77 -17.40 7.79
C TYR A 195 1.76 -18.93 7.70
N LYS A 196 1.72 -19.63 8.84
CA LYS A 196 1.62 -21.10 8.86
C LYS A 196 0.40 -21.58 8.11
N LYS A 197 -0.76 -20.93 8.28
CA LYS A 197 -1.99 -21.28 7.56
C LYS A 197 -1.88 -21.04 6.06
N LEU A 198 -1.13 -20.02 5.65
CA LEU A 198 -0.98 -19.63 4.24
C LEU A 198 -0.12 -20.61 3.45
N ILE A 199 0.96 -21.14 4.07
CA ILE A 199 1.95 -21.98 3.38
C ILE A 199 1.63 -23.48 3.43
N ASN A 200 0.78 -23.91 4.36
CA ASN A 200 0.30 -25.30 4.48
C ASN A 200 -0.96 -25.52 3.64
#